data_ae5621a8c2a871983fa91d06d13b3f03
#
_entry.id   ae5621a8c2a871983fa91d06d13b3f03
#
_cell.length_a   1.000
_cell.length_b   1.000
_cell.length_c   1.000
_cell.angle_alpha   90.00
_cell.angle_beta   90.00
_cell.angle_gamma   90.00
#
_symmetry.space_group_name_H-M   'P 1'
#
loop_
_entity.id
_entity.type
_entity.pdbx_description
1 polymer ?
#
loop_
_entity_poly.entity_id
_entity_poly.type
_entity_poly.pdbx_seq_one_letter_code
_entity_poly.pdbx_strand_id
1 'polypeptide(L)'
;GDVAIAAIAIDPNGNGDIASNISLKDAYLAHQNGTALFLDARSPDEYEAGHIFGAVNLPTHAFMDSLPYLENLSPNRLIITYCDGADCNASIDLAANLKLMDFPKVAYFFGGWQEWIDAGYPIAGNTHE
;
A
#
# COMPACT_ATOMS: atom_id res chain seq x y z
N GLY A 1 6.81 16.71 -7.89
CA GLY A 1 6.36 15.46 -7.94
C GLY A 1 5.59 14.96 -6.75
N ASP A 2 5.95 15.42 -5.62
CA ASP A 2 5.35 14.85 -4.43
C ASP A 2 3.99 15.43 -4.13
N VAL A 3 3.65 16.51 -4.79
CA VAL A 3 2.42 17.21 -4.49
C VAL A 3 1.21 16.33 -4.71
N ALA A 4 1.21 15.59 -5.82
CA ALA A 4 0.07 14.73 -6.12
C ALA A 4 -0.09 13.62 -5.08
N ILE A 5 1.05 13.05 -4.66
CA ILE A 5 1.00 11.97 -3.67
C ILE A 5 0.51 12.50 -2.33
N ALA A 6 1.00 13.66 -1.93
CA ALA A 6 0.57 14.26 -0.67
C ALA A 6 -0.92 14.60 -0.71
N ALA A 7 -1.40 15.08 -1.85
CA ALA A 7 -2.81 15.42 -1.99
C ALA A 7 -3.70 14.18 -1.91
N ILE A 8 -3.19 13.05 -2.44
CA ILE A 8 -3.95 11.79 -2.38
C ILE A 8 -4.02 11.27 -0.97
N ALA A 9 -2.89 11.33 -0.26
CA ALA A 9 -2.80 10.75 1.06
C ALA A 9 -3.52 11.57 2.13
N ILE A 10 -3.78 12.84 1.87
CA ILE A 10 -4.40 13.73 2.84
C ILE A 10 -5.76 14.14 2.33
N ASP A 11 -6.79 13.83 3.09
CA ASP A 11 -8.15 14.21 2.74
C ASP A 11 -8.27 15.73 2.84
N PRO A 12 -8.48 16.42 1.73
CA PRO A 12 -8.55 17.88 1.75
C PRO A 12 -9.75 18.44 2.54
N ASN A 13 -10.73 17.59 2.79
CA ASN A 13 -11.90 17.99 3.55
C ASN A 13 -11.73 17.78 5.04
N GLY A 14 -10.57 17.30 5.44
CA GLY A 14 -10.33 17.05 6.85
C GLY A 14 -10.95 15.77 7.38
N ASN A 15 -11.48 14.94 6.49
CA ASN A 15 -12.08 13.68 6.89
C ASN A 15 -11.03 12.60 6.80
N GLY A 16 -10.22 12.47 7.84
CA GLY A 16 -9.10 11.56 7.85
C GLY A 16 -9.47 10.09 7.89
N ASP A 17 -10.76 9.78 7.88
CA ASP A 17 -11.20 8.38 7.99
C ASP A 17 -11.17 7.65 6.66
N ILE A 18 -11.07 8.38 5.55
CA ILE A 18 -11.19 7.78 4.23
C ILE A 18 -9.86 7.79 3.52
N ALA A 19 -9.40 6.61 3.16
CA ALA A 19 -8.20 6.49 2.33
C ALA A 19 -8.57 6.70 0.87
N SER A 20 -7.62 7.19 0.10
CA SER A 20 -7.83 7.48 -1.32
C SER A 20 -7.15 6.45 -2.20
N ASN A 21 -7.70 6.26 -3.39
CA ASN A 21 -7.06 5.41 -4.39
C ASN A 21 -5.93 6.19 -5.06
N ILE A 22 -4.77 5.55 -5.18
CA ILE A 22 -3.63 6.15 -5.86
C ILE A 22 -3.45 5.47 -7.21
N SER A 23 -3.12 6.25 -8.23
CA SER A 23 -2.93 5.72 -9.57
C SER A 23 -1.62 4.92 -9.68
N LEU A 24 -1.53 4.11 -10.73
CA LEU A 24 -0.28 3.38 -11.02
C LEU A 24 0.89 4.35 -11.15
N LYS A 25 0.69 5.45 -11.86
CA LYS A 25 1.74 6.42 -12.07
C LYS A 25 2.24 7.01 -10.76
N ASP A 26 1.32 7.40 -9.89
CA ASP A 26 1.69 8.03 -8.63
C ASP A 26 2.30 7.01 -7.67
N ALA A 27 1.80 5.78 -7.69
CA ALA A 27 2.39 4.72 -6.88
C ALA A 27 3.84 4.46 -7.31
N TYR A 28 4.08 4.43 -8.62
CA TYR A 28 5.43 4.21 -9.11
C TYR A 28 6.36 5.36 -8.72
N LEU A 29 5.88 6.59 -8.81
CA LEU A 29 6.69 7.74 -8.39
C LEU A 29 7.05 7.66 -6.92
N ALA A 30 6.10 7.29 -6.08
CA ALA A 30 6.38 7.14 -4.65
C ALA A 30 7.40 6.04 -4.41
N HIS A 31 7.31 4.97 -5.19
CA HIS A 31 8.25 3.87 -5.07
C HIS A 31 9.67 4.32 -5.46
N GLN A 32 9.78 5.04 -6.57
CA GLN A 32 11.09 5.53 -7.04
C GLN A 32 11.71 6.51 -6.05
N ASN A 33 10.89 7.35 -5.45
CA ASN A 33 11.40 8.35 -4.50
C ASN A 33 11.72 7.76 -3.14
N GLY A 34 11.32 6.51 -2.89
CA GLY A 34 11.53 5.90 -1.59
C GLY A 34 10.73 6.55 -0.49
N THR A 35 9.64 7.26 -0.83
CA THR A 35 8.89 8.02 0.15
C THR A 35 7.76 7.24 0.78
N ALA A 36 7.41 6.07 0.24
CA ALA A 36 6.25 5.32 0.70
C ALA A 36 6.64 3.93 1.16
N LEU A 37 5.93 3.46 2.18
CA LEU A 37 5.97 2.07 2.58
C LEU A 37 4.82 1.36 1.87
N PHE A 38 5.14 0.34 1.09
CA PHE A 38 4.12 -0.46 0.42
C PHE A 38 3.76 -1.65 1.29
N LEU A 39 2.47 -1.85 1.52
CA LEU A 39 1.98 -2.98 2.30
C LEU A 39 1.15 -3.87 1.41
N ASP A 40 1.58 -5.12 1.28
CA ASP A 40 0.92 -6.13 0.45
C ASP A 40 -0.14 -6.83 1.29
N ALA A 41 -1.40 -6.65 0.95
CA ALA A 41 -2.52 -7.19 1.73
C ALA A 41 -2.90 -8.60 1.31
N ARG A 42 -2.17 -9.21 0.39
CA ARG A 42 -2.45 -10.56 -0.08
C ARG A 42 -1.98 -11.60 0.93
N SER A 43 -2.25 -12.87 0.62
CA SER A 43 -1.79 -13.95 1.49
C SER A 43 -0.27 -14.03 1.49
N PRO A 44 0.32 -14.65 2.53
CA PRO A 44 1.76 -14.84 2.55
C PRO A 44 2.29 -15.62 1.36
N ASP A 45 1.55 -16.61 0.89
CA ASP A 45 1.99 -17.41 -0.25
C ASP A 45 2.09 -16.58 -1.51
N GLU A 46 1.11 -15.72 -1.73
CA GLU A 46 1.12 -14.84 -2.89
C GLU A 46 2.26 -13.84 -2.81
N TYR A 47 2.47 -13.29 -1.62
CA TYR A 47 3.55 -12.34 -1.40
C TYR A 47 4.90 -12.98 -1.70
N GLU A 48 5.11 -14.19 -1.21
CA GLU A 48 6.38 -14.87 -1.42
C GLU A 48 6.62 -15.20 -2.89
N ALA A 49 5.57 -15.52 -3.61
CA ALA A 49 5.70 -15.82 -5.03
C ALA A 49 6.15 -14.59 -5.81
N GLY A 50 5.71 -13.42 -5.39
CA GLY A 50 6.14 -12.18 -6.03
C GLY A 50 5.41 -11.00 -5.42
N HIS A 51 6.12 -9.88 -5.23
CA HIS A 51 5.53 -8.68 -4.65
C HIS A 51 6.28 -7.46 -5.15
N ILE A 52 5.70 -6.30 -4.94
CA ILE A 52 6.37 -5.04 -5.26
C ILE A 52 7.67 -4.97 -4.48
N PHE A 53 8.77 -4.62 -5.15
CA PHE A 53 10.07 -4.59 -4.52
C PHE A 53 10.04 -3.72 -3.27
N GLY A 54 10.44 -4.28 -2.13
CA GLY A 54 10.48 -3.56 -0.86
C GLY A 54 9.19 -3.56 -0.08
N ALA A 55 8.12 -4.14 -0.62
CA ALA A 55 6.85 -4.20 0.10
C ALA A 55 6.92 -5.16 1.27
N VAL A 56 6.13 -4.87 2.30
CA VAL A 56 6.00 -5.71 3.47
C VAL A 56 4.63 -6.39 3.42
N ASN A 57 4.58 -7.67 3.71
CA ASN A 57 3.33 -8.42 3.70
C ASN A 57 2.55 -8.14 4.98
N LEU A 58 1.31 -7.71 4.81
CA LEU A 58 0.42 -7.47 5.94
C LEU A 58 -0.99 -7.87 5.52
N PRO A 59 -1.27 -9.18 5.54
CA PRO A 59 -2.60 -9.66 5.16
C PRO A 59 -3.67 -9.02 6.02
N THR A 60 -4.77 -8.61 5.41
CA THR A 60 -5.82 -7.90 6.15
C THR A 60 -6.34 -8.73 7.32
N HIS A 61 -6.47 -10.05 7.14
CA HIS A 61 -6.99 -10.90 8.20
C HIS A 61 -6.00 -11.07 9.36
N ALA A 62 -4.73 -10.70 9.16
CA ALA A 62 -3.70 -10.80 10.19
C ALA A 62 -3.37 -9.44 10.77
N PHE A 63 -4.26 -8.48 10.62
CA PHE A 63 -4.00 -7.11 11.03
C PHE A 63 -3.63 -7.01 12.51
N MET A 64 -4.37 -7.72 13.36
CA MET A 64 -4.10 -7.66 14.80
C MET A 64 -2.73 -8.20 15.15
N ASP A 65 -2.27 -9.21 14.43
CA ASP A 65 -0.94 -9.78 14.68
C ASP A 65 0.17 -8.82 14.27
N SER A 66 -0.15 -7.85 13.43
CA SER A 66 0.82 -6.90 12.92
C SER A 66 0.90 -5.63 13.74
N LEU A 67 0.09 -5.50 14.80
CA LEU A 67 0.07 -4.28 15.60
C LEU A 67 1.45 -3.87 16.14
N PRO A 68 2.26 -4.79 16.68
CA PRO A 68 3.58 -4.38 17.17
C PRO A 68 4.45 -3.74 16.09
N TYR A 69 4.38 -4.28 14.87
CA TYR A 69 5.11 -3.69 13.76
C TYR A 69 4.59 -2.30 13.44
N LEU A 70 3.26 -2.16 13.36
CA LEU A 70 2.64 -0.90 12.98
C LEU A 70 2.90 0.18 14.03
N GLU A 71 2.91 -0.20 15.30
CA GLU A 71 3.12 0.76 16.38
C GLU A 71 4.52 1.36 16.36
N ASN A 72 5.46 0.70 15.70
CA ASN A 72 6.81 1.20 15.58
C ASN A 72 7.02 2.09 14.37
N LEU A 73 6.01 2.24 13.52
CA LEU A 73 6.13 3.11 12.35
C LEU A 73 5.86 4.56 12.74
N SER A 74 6.51 5.48 12.05
CA SER A 74 6.22 6.89 12.22
C SER A 74 4.77 7.16 11.80
N PRO A 75 4.01 7.89 12.61
CA PRO A 75 2.61 8.22 12.22
C PRO A 75 2.53 9.01 10.92
N ASN A 76 3.58 9.70 10.55
CA ASN A 76 3.57 10.52 9.33
C ASN A 76 4.05 9.78 8.10
N ARG A 77 4.34 8.49 8.22
CA ARG A 77 4.81 7.70 7.10
C ARG A 77 3.73 7.60 6.04
N LEU A 78 4.12 7.83 4.79
CA LEU A 78 3.21 7.58 3.67
C LEU A 78 3.12 6.07 3.46
N ILE A 79 1.91 5.54 3.49
CA ILE A 79 1.67 4.11 3.36
C ILE A 79 0.76 3.88 2.17
N ILE A 80 1.16 2.94 1.31
CA ILE A 80 0.34 2.55 0.16
C ILE A 80 0.07 1.07 0.27
N THR A 81 -1.20 0.70 0.38
CA THR A 81 -1.60 -0.70 0.44
C THR A 81 -1.99 -1.20 -0.94
N TYR A 82 -1.84 -2.49 -1.19
CA TYR A 82 -2.28 -3.06 -2.46
C TYR A 82 -2.60 -4.54 -2.29
N CYS A 83 -3.34 -5.09 -3.26
CA CYS A 83 -3.55 -6.53 -3.35
C CYS A 83 -3.47 -6.94 -4.82
N ASP A 84 -4.22 -7.95 -5.25
CA ASP A 84 -4.04 -8.48 -6.61
C ASP A 84 -4.42 -7.50 -7.71
N GLY A 85 -5.54 -6.85 -7.55
CA GLY A 85 -6.04 -5.95 -8.58
C GLY A 85 -7.49 -5.59 -8.32
N ALA A 86 -8.18 -5.24 -9.39
CA ALA A 86 -9.50 -4.61 -9.29
C ALA A 86 -10.57 -5.44 -8.61
N ASP A 87 -10.39 -6.77 -8.56
CA ASP A 87 -11.39 -7.63 -7.91
C ASP A 87 -11.14 -7.84 -6.44
N CYS A 88 -10.10 -7.24 -5.90
CA CYS A 88 -9.68 -7.49 -4.53
C CYS A 88 -9.88 -6.24 -3.69
N ASN A 89 -10.63 -6.38 -2.59
CA ASN A 89 -10.88 -5.25 -1.68
C ASN A 89 -9.99 -5.26 -0.45
N ALA A 90 -9.08 -6.22 -0.34
CA ALA A 90 -8.25 -6.33 0.86
C ALA A 90 -7.39 -5.09 1.10
N SER A 91 -6.91 -4.46 0.03
CA SER A 91 -6.11 -3.25 0.17
C SER A 91 -6.93 -2.09 0.73
N ILE A 92 -8.20 -2.01 0.33
CA ILE A 92 -9.09 -0.96 0.83
C ILE A 92 -9.36 -1.18 2.31
N ASP A 93 -9.64 -2.43 2.68
CA ASP A 93 -9.90 -2.75 4.08
C ASP A 93 -8.69 -2.48 4.95
N LEU A 94 -7.51 -2.85 4.47
CA LEU A 94 -6.29 -2.59 5.21
C LEU A 94 -6.07 -1.09 5.38
N ALA A 95 -6.25 -0.33 4.31
CA ALA A 95 -6.08 1.12 4.38
C ALA A 95 -7.04 1.74 5.38
N ALA A 96 -8.29 1.28 5.40
CA ALA A 96 -9.27 1.79 6.35
C ALA A 96 -8.86 1.50 7.79
N ASN A 97 -8.36 0.30 8.04
CA ASN A 97 -7.89 -0.05 9.39
C ASN A 97 -6.72 0.83 9.83
N LEU A 98 -5.82 1.12 8.89
CA LEU A 98 -4.69 1.99 9.21
C LEU A 98 -5.13 3.40 9.52
N LYS A 99 -6.14 3.91 8.80
CA LYS A 99 -6.67 5.23 9.11
C LYS A 99 -7.26 5.26 10.51
N LEU A 100 -7.91 4.18 10.92
CA LEU A 100 -8.45 4.08 12.27
C LEU A 100 -7.36 4.07 13.33
N MET A 101 -6.14 3.68 12.96
CA MET A 101 -4.99 3.73 13.86
C MET A 101 -4.28 5.07 13.83
N ASP A 102 -4.89 6.07 13.22
CA ASP A 102 -4.36 7.43 13.18
C ASP A 102 -3.14 7.60 12.29
N PHE A 103 -3.04 6.79 11.24
CA PHE A 103 -2.07 7.05 10.18
C PHE A 103 -2.75 7.99 9.16
N PRO A 104 -2.34 9.26 9.10
CA PRO A 104 -3.05 10.21 8.24
C PRO A 104 -2.71 10.08 6.76
N LYS A 105 -1.60 9.48 6.42
CA LYS A 105 -1.10 9.45 5.04
C LYS A 105 -1.17 8.05 4.48
N VAL A 106 -2.39 7.55 4.27
CA VAL A 106 -2.60 6.20 3.74
C VAL A 106 -3.41 6.28 2.46
N ALA A 107 -2.94 5.58 1.45
CA ALA A 107 -3.67 5.41 0.19
C ALA A 107 -3.71 3.92 -0.14
N TYR A 108 -4.65 3.51 -0.99
CA TYR A 108 -4.65 2.15 -1.51
C TYR A 108 -4.42 2.22 -3.01
N PHE A 109 -3.69 1.26 -3.51
CA PHE A 109 -3.41 1.14 -4.94
C PHE A 109 -4.30 0.04 -5.48
N PHE A 110 -5.46 0.42 -5.98
CA PHE A 110 -6.49 -0.54 -6.39
C PHE A 110 -6.07 -1.35 -7.59
N GLY A 111 -5.28 -0.78 -8.50
CA GLY A 111 -4.77 -1.52 -9.64
C GLY A 111 -3.86 -2.68 -9.24
N GLY A 112 -3.17 -2.51 -8.14
CA GLY A 112 -2.50 -3.59 -7.45
C GLY A 112 -1.40 -4.30 -8.20
N TRP A 113 -1.16 -5.52 -7.74
CA TRP A 113 -0.08 -6.35 -8.26
C TRP A 113 -0.18 -6.52 -9.78
N GLN A 114 -1.39 -6.74 -10.29
CA GLN A 114 -1.54 -7.00 -11.72
C GLN A 114 -1.10 -5.81 -12.57
N GLU A 115 -1.52 -4.60 -12.22
CA GLU A 115 -1.09 -3.42 -12.98
C GLU A 115 0.42 -3.20 -12.86
N TRP A 116 0.96 -3.47 -11.70
CA TRP A 116 2.38 -3.25 -11.44
C TRP A 116 3.24 -4.16 -12.32
N ILE A 117 2.91 -5.46 -12.35
CA ILE A 117 3.71 -6.38 -13.16
C ILE A 117 3.48 -6.16 -14.65
N ASP A 118 2.26 -5.81 -15.05
CA ASP A 118 1.98 -5.53 -16.46
C ASP A 118 2.80 -4.34 -16.95
N ALA A 119 3.10 -3.40 -16.07
CA ALA A 119 3.90 -2.24 -16.42
C ALA A 119 5.40 -2.53 -16.40
N GLY A 120 5.81 -3.69 -15.88
CA GLY A 120 7.21 -4.05 -15.82
C GLY A 120 7.98 -3.35 -14.71
N TYR A 121 7.30 -2.94 -13.66
CA TYR A 121 7.92 -2.22 -12.55
C TYR A 121 8.61 -3.18 -11.58
N PRO A 122 9.48 -2.66 -10.69
CA PRO A 122 10.34 -3.53 -9.86
C PRO A 122 9.59 -4.46 -8.94
N ILE A 123 9.99 -5.72 -8.94
CA ILE A 123 9.38 -6.75 -8.10
C ILE A 123 10.46 -7.54 -7.38
N ALA A 124 10.04 -8.29 -6.37
CA ALA A 124 10.89 -9.18 -5.61
C ALA A 124 10.11 -10.44 -5.29
N GLY A 125 10.76 -11.40 -4.63
CA GLY A 125 10.13 -12.64 -4.24
C GLY A 125 10.74 -13.82 -4.97
N ASN A 126 10.03 -14.95 -4.93
CA ASN A 126 10.49 -16.17 -5.60
C ASN A 126 10.20 -16.17 -7.08
N THR A 127 9.46 -15.21 -7.55
CA THR A 127 9.16 -15.06 -8.96
C THR A 127 10.36 -14.46 -9.64
N HIS A 128 10.98 -15.19 -10.52
CA HIS A 128 12.04 -14.62 -11.27
C HIS A 128 12.21 -15.42 -12.49
N GLU A 129 12.67 -14.95 -13.23
CA GLU A 129 12.86 -15.49 -14.40
C GLU A 129 12.43 -14.93 -15.30
#